data_7de33030bc6282159efd3b2755d07eb5
#
_entry.id   7de33030bc6282159efd3b2755d07eb5
#
_cell.length_a   1.000
_cell.length_b   1.000
_cell.length_c   1.000
_cell.angle_alpha   90.00
_cell.angle_beta   90.00
_cell.angle_gamma   90.00
#
_symmetry.space_group_name_H-M   'P 1'
#
loop_
_entity.id
_entity.type
_entity.pdbx_description
1 polymer ?
#
loop_
_entity_poly.entity_id
_entity_poly.type
_entity_poly.pdbx_seq_one_letter_code
_entity_poly.pdbx_strand_id
1 'polypeptide(L)'
;MIKYFDLQRISDSFEPEISDVIIRVLRSGWYLQGEENHLFEKAFADYCGTTCCVGVGNGLDALTLIFMAYCELGEMQPGDEVIVPANTYIASILGVIRAGMRPVFCEPSLL
;
A
#
# COMPACT_ATOMS: atom_id res chain seq x y z
N MET A 1 -21.71 -12.77 21.55
CA MET A 1 -21.99 -12.15 20.23
C MET A 1 -20.86 -12.56 19.28
N ILE A 2 -21.16 -13.08 18.11
CA ILE A 2 -20.13 -13.37 17.09
C ILE A 2 -19.78 -12.05 16.42
N LYS A 3 -18.51 -11.63 16.53
CA LYS A 3 -18.00 -10.41 15.86
C LYS A 3 -17.80 -10.71 14.38
N TYR A 4 -18.19 -9.79 13.50
CA TYR A 4 -17.94 -9.89 12.05
C TYR A 4 -16.43 -9.94 11.75
N PHE A 5 -15.66 -9.12 12.44
CA PHE A 5 -14.21 -9.10 12.38
C PHE A 5 -13.64 -8.80 13.76
N ASP A 6 -12.83 -9.68 14.31
CA ASP A 6 -12.25 -9.56 15.65
C ASP A 6 -10.75 -9.20 15.56
N LEU A 7 -10.48 -7.90 15.42
CA LEU A 7 -9.11 -7.37 15.33
C LEU A 7 -8.28 -7.71 16.57
N GLN A 8 -8.91 -7.70 17.77
CA GLN A 8 -8.20 -8.04 19.00
C GLN A 8 -7.68 -9.47 18.96
N ARG A 9 -8.50 -10.43 18.55
CA ARG A 9 -8.08 -11.83 18.42
C ARG A 9 -6.92 -12.01 17.44
N ILE A 10 -6.90 -11.20 16.36
CA ILE A 10 -5.78 -11.21 15.41
C ILE A 10 -4.53 -10.66 16.09
N SER A 11 -4.60 -9.52 16.76
CA SER A 11 -3.48 -8.93 17.48
C SER A 11 -2.94 -9.88 18.57
N ASP A 12 -3.83 -10.49 19.36
CA ASP A 12 -3.47 -11.44 20.41
C ASP A 12 -2.70 -12.65 19.86
N SER A 13 -2.94 -13.04 18.59
CA SER A 13 -2.21 -14.16 17.96
C SER A 13 -0.75 -13.85 17.62
N PHE A 14 -0.36 -12.57 17.66
CA PHE A 14 1.00 -12.10 17.46
C PHE A 14 1.69 -11.64 18.75
N GLU A 15 1.08 -11.90 19.91
CA GLU A 15 1.72 -11.63 21.20
C GLU A 15 2.69 -12.77 21.57
N PRO A 16 3.84 -12.46 22.22
CA PRO A 16 4.27 -11.13 22.69
C PRO A 16 5.03 -10.29 21.63
N GLU A 17 5.30 -10.83 20.46
CA GLU A 17 6.22 -10.25 19.48
C GLU A 17 5.76 -8.85 19.03
N ILE A 18 4.45 -8.65 18.83
CA ILE A 18 3.92 -7.35 18.40
C ILE A 18 4.13 -6.26 19.47
N SER A 19 3.90 -6.61 20.73
CA SER A 19 4.12 -5.68 21.85
C SER A 19 5.60 -5.32 22.01
N ASP A 20 6.49 -6.30 21.87
CA ASP A 20 7.94 -6.09 21.98
C ASP A 20 8.45 -5.14 20.88
N VAL A 21 7.97 -5.30 19.63
CA VAL A 21 8.32 -4.40 18.52
C VAL A 21 7.81 -2.98 18.78
N ILE A 22 6.55 -2.82 19.21
CA ILE A 22 5.98 -1.51 19.51
C ILE A 22 6.77 -0.80 20.61
N ILE A 23 7.13 -1.50 21.68
CA ILE A 23 7.91 -0.94 22.78
C ILE A 23 9.31 -0.55 22.31
N ARG A 24 9.95 -1.36 21.46
CA ARG A 24 11.26 -1.06 20.87
C ARG A 24 11.24 0.22 20.06
N VAL A 25 10.23 0.38 19.16
CA VAL A 25 10.04 1.61 18.39
C VAL A 25 9.82 2.80 19.30
N LEU A 26 8.94 2.68 20.31
CA LEU A 26 8.67 3.75 21.26
C LEU A 26 9.93 4.22 21.98
N ARG A 27 10.76 3.29 22.42
CA ARG A 27 12.01 3.59 23.14
C ARG A 27 13.11 4.15 22.26
N SER A 28 13.10 3.85 20.96
CA SER A 28 14.07 4.35 20.00
C SER A 28 13.95 5.86 19.75
N GLY A 29 12.73 6.42 19.91
CA GLY A 29 12.42 7.80 19.53
C GLY A 29 12.41 8.04 18.02
N TRP A 30 12.60 7.01 17.20
CA TRP A 30 12.62 7.10 15.74
C TRP A 30 11.36 6.43 15.16
N TYR A 31 10.35 7.23 14.85
CA TYR A 31 9.01 6.77 14.52
C TYR A 31 8.68 6.74 13.04
N LEU A 32 9.45 7.43 12.20
CA LEU A 32 9.21 7.50 10.75
C LEU A 32 10.41 6.95 10.00
N GLN A 33 10.16 6.05 9.06
CA GLN A 33 11.20 5.42 8.24
C GLN A 33 12.36 4.85 9.07
N GLY A 34 12.01 4.24 10.23
CA GLY A 34 12.98 3.63 11.15
C GLY A 34 13.31 2.19 10.79
N GLU A 35 14.00 1.52 11.70
CA GLU A 35 14.50 0.15 11.51
C GLU A 35 13.39 -0.84 11.13
N GLU A 36 12.24 -0.79 11.81
CA GLU A 36 11.14 -1.71 11.53
C GLU A 36 10.55 -1.52 10.12
N ASN A 37 10.54 -0.28 9.62
CA ASN A 37 10.14 0.00 8.24
C ASN A 37 11.11 -0.65 7.25
N HIS A 38 12.42 -0.52 7.45
CA HIS A 38 13.43 -1.14 6.59
C HIS A 38 13.40 -2.66 6.65
N LEU A 39 13.17 -3.24 7.83
CA LEU A 39 13.01 -4.68 7.98
C LEU A 39 11.78 -5.19 7.23
N PHE A 40 10.66 -4.46 7.33
CA PHE A 40 9.45 -4.77 6.57
C PHE A 40 9.69 -4.67 5.05
N GLU A 41 10.27 -3.58 4.58
CA GLU A 41 10.54 -3.37 3.15
C GLU A 41 11.38 -4.51 2.58
N LYS A 42 12.42 -4.92 3.29
CA LYS A 42 13.28 -6.05 2.90
C LYS A 42 12.50 -7.36 2.87
N ALA A 43 11.80 -7.69 3.95
CA ALA A 43 11.05 -8.94 4.05
C ALA A 43 9.94 -9.02 3.00
N PHE A 44 9.27 -7.90 2.71
CA PHE A 44 8.20 -7.86 1.71
C PHE A 44 8.74 -7.94 0.28
N ALA A 45 9.88 -7.30 -0.01
CA ALA A 45 10.57 -7.46 -1.29
C ALA A 45 10.97 -8.93 -1.53
N ASP A 46 11.58 -9.57 -0.53
CA ASP A 46 11.96 -10.99 -0.58
C ASP A 46 10.73 -11.89 -0.80
N TYR A 47 9.62 -11.61 -0.10
CA TYR A 47 8.37 -12.36 -0.26
C TYR A 47 7.76 -12.23 -1.65
N CYS A 48 7.79 -11.03 -2.23
CA CYS A 48 7.27 -10.75 -3.58
C CYS A 48 8.23 -11.16 -4.70
N GLY A 49 9.48 -11.49 -4.38
CA GLY A 49 10.53 -11.78 -5.38
C GLY A 49 10.97 -10.54 -6.17
N THR A 50 10.88 -9.35 -5.57
CA THR A 50 11.28 -8.07 -6.17
C THR A 50 12.63 -7.61 -5.62
N THR A 51 13.29 -6.70 -6.34
CA THR A 51 14.59 -6.17 -5.91
C THR A 51 14.47 -5.25 -4.69
N CYS A 52 13.37 -4.52 -4.59
CA CYS A 52 13.13 -3.58 -3.50
C CYS A 52 11.64 -3.41 -3.22
N CYS A 53 11.36 -2.87 -2.05
CA CYS A 53 10.03 -2.42 -1.62
C CYS A 53 10.20 -1.04 -0.98
N VAL A 54 9.21 -0.18 -1.15
CA VAL A 54 9.18 1.15 -0.56
C VAL A 54 7.92 1.28 0.27
N GLY A 55 8.08 1.52 1.57
CA GLY A 55 6.99 1.77 2.49
C GLY A 55 6.35 3.14 2.23
N VAL A 56 5.03 3.17 2.18
CA VAL A 56 4.23 4.39 1.95
C VAL A 56 3.12 4.49 3.00
N GLY A 57 2.48 5.65 3.11
CA GLY A 57 1.48 5.90 4.15
C GLY A 57 0.22 5.03 4.03
N ASN A 58 -0.21 4.71 2.81
CA ASN A 58 -1.41 3.92 2.53
C ASN A 58 -1.46 3.49 1.06
N GLY A 59 -2.46 2.68 0.70
CA GLY A 59 -2.62 2.18 -0.67
C GLY A 59 -2.95 3.25 -1.71
N LEU A 60 -3.59 4.35 -1.33
CA LEU A 60 -3.84 5.47 -2.24
C LEU A 60 -2.53 6.16 -2.62
N ASP A 61 -1.66 6.39 -1.64
CA ASP A 61 -0.33 6.96 -1.89
C ASP A 61 0.51 6.02 -2.75
N ALA A 62 0.45 4.69 -2.48
CA ALA A 62 1.12 3.69 -3.31
C ALA A 62 0.69 3.80 -4.78
N LEU A 63 -0.62 3.80 -5.06
CA LEU A 63 -1.13 3.93 -6.43
C LEU A 63 -0.70 5.24 -7.09
N THR A 64 -0.80 6.35 -6.36
CA THR A 64 -0.38 7.66 -6.87
C THR A 64 1.10 7.66 -7.24
N LEU A 65 1.96 7.16 -6.34
CA LEU A 65 3.41 7.13 -6.56
C LEU A 65 3.83 6.18 -7.68
N ILE A 66 3.13 5.05 -7.87
CA ILE A 66 3.37 4.13 -8.99
C ILE A 66 3.16 4.86 -10.33
N PHE A 67 2.04 5.56 -10.51
CA PHE A 67 1.80 6.29 -11.75
C PHE A 67 2.77 7.46 -11.95
N MET A 68 3.12 8.17 -10.88
CA MET A 68 4.15 9.22 -10.94
C MET A 68 5.51 8.65 -11.36
N ALA A 69 5.88 7.47 -10.82
CA ALA A 69 7.12 6.81 -11.21
C ALA A 69 7.13 6.40 -12.70
N TYR A 70 6.02 5.90 -13.23
CA TYR A 70 5.91 5.62 -14.67
C TYR A 70 6.06 6.89 -15.52
N CYS A 71 5.58 8.04 -15.05
CA CYS A 71 5.80 9.31 -15.74
C CYS A 71 7.29 9.71 -15.72
N GLU A 72 7.96 9.60 -14.57
CA GLU A 72 9.39 9.92 -14.46
C GLU A 72 10.26 8.99 -15.31
N LEU A 73 9.85 7.74 -15.49
CA LEU A 73 10.53 6.77 -16.37
C LEU A 73 10.22 7.02 -17.86
N GLY A 74 9.30 7.90 -18.20
CA GLY A 74 8.88 8.15 -19.57
C GLY A 74 7.96 7.08 -20.17
N GLU A 75 7.46 6.17 -19.36
CA GLU A 75 6.52 5.10 -19.76
C GLU A 75 5.09 5.61 -19.87
N MET A 76 4.76 6.69 -19.18
CA MET A 76 3.47 7.35 -19.18
C MET A 76 3.64 8.87 -19.19
N GLN A 77 2.58 9.57 -19.58
CA GLN A 77 2.53 11.04 -19.54
C GLN A 77 1.20 11.52 -18.94
N PRO A 78 1.17 12.73 -18.34
CA PRO A 78 -0.07 13.30 -17.83
C PRO A 78 -1.19 13.31 -18.87
N GLY A 79 -2.37 12.83 -18.49
CA GLY A 79 -3.53 12.70 -19.38
C GLY A 79 -3.70 11.32 -20.01
N ASP A 80 -2.74 10.42 -19.88
CA ASP A 80 -2.88 9.03 -20.32
C ASP A 80 -4.04 8.33 -19.62
N GLU A 81 -4.64 7.38 -20.32
CA GLU A 81 -5.79 6.62 -19.84
C GLU A 81 -5.37 5.41 -19.00
N VAL A 82 -6.02 5.25 -17.87
CA VAL A 82 -5.85 4.09 -16.99
C VAL A 82 -7.18 3.38 -16.85
N ILE A 83 -7.26 2.12 -17.26
CA ILE A 83 -8.46 1.30 -17.10
C ILE A 83 -8.59 0.91 -15.62
N VAL A 84 -9.75 1.21 -15.04
CA VAL A 84 -10.10 0.83 -13.66
C VAL A 84 -11.46 0.14 -13.62
N PRO A 85 -11.65 -0.86 -12.75
CA PRO A 85 -12.96 -1.49 -12.58
C PRO A 85 -14.00 -0.46 -12.10
N ALA A 86 -15.20 -0.46 -12.68
CA ALA A 86 -16.26 0.48 -12.31
C ALA A 86 -16.77 0.28 -10.87
N ASN A 87 -16.61 -0.92 -10.30
CA ASN A 87 -17.02 -1.28 -8.94
C ASN A 87 -15.87 -1.30 -7.93
N THR A 88 -14.77 -0.59 -8.21
CA THR A 88 -13.61 -0.54 -7.31
C THR A 88 -13.81 0.43 -6.13
N TYR A 89 -12.97 0.28 -5.11
CA TYR A 89 -12.88 1.27 -4.03
C TYR A 89 -12.36 2.59 -4.57
N ILE A 90 -12.90 3.70 -4.07
CA ILE A 90 -12.62 5.06 -4.55
C ILE A 90 -11.11 5.41 -4.62
N ALA A 91 -10.28 4.82 -3.77
CA ALA A 91 -8.84 5.06 -3.77
C ALA A 91 -8.16 4.67 -5.09
N SER A 92 -8.66 3.63 -5.79
CA SER A 92 -8.12 3.24 -7.10
C SER A 92 -8.30 4.34 -8.14
N ILE A 93 -9.45 5.01 -8.13
CA ILE A 93 -9.76 6.11 -9.04
C ILE A 93 -8.96 7.36 -8.66
N LEU A 94 -8.92 7.68 -7.35
CA LEU A 94 -8.21 8.86 -6.85
C LEU A 94 -6.70 8.75 -7.07
N GLY A 95 -6.10 7.57 -6.99
CA GLY A 95 -4.68 7.36 -7.28
C GLY A 95 -4.33 7.74 -8.72
N VAL A 96 -5.17 7.34 -9.67
CA VAL A 96 -5.04 7.71 -11.09
C VAL A 96 -5.13 9.23 -11.28
N ILE A 97 -6.19 9.84 -10.72
CA ILE A 97 -6.45 11.30 -10.88
C ILE A 97 -5.33 12.13 -10.23
N ARG A 98 -4.88 11.76 -9.02
CA ARG A 98 -3.82 12.49 -8.31
C ARG A 98 -2.48 12.48 -9.03
N ALA A 99 -2.22 11.44 -9.79
CA ALA A 99 -1.03 11.34 -10.63
C ALA A 99 -1.18 12.07 -11.98
N GLY A 100 -2.31 12.74 -12.21
CA GLY A 100 -2.57 13.48 -13.46
C GLY A 100 -3.04 12.61 -14.63
N MET A 101 -3.40 11.35 -14.37
CA MET A 101 -3.94 10.43 -15.36
C MET A 101 -5.46 10.53 -15.47
N ARG A 102 -6.03 9.92 -16.51
CA ARG A 102 -7.47 9.86 -16.77
C ARG A 102 -8.01 8.45 -16.54
N PRO A 103 -8.88 8.21 -15.52
CA PRO A 103 -9.49 6.91 -15.33
C PRO A 103 -10.52 6.61 -16.43
N VAL A 104 -10.47 5.41 -16.97
CA VAL A 104 -11.45 4.84 -17.89
C VAL A 104 -12.11 3.66 -17.22
N PHE A 105 -13.41 3.79 -16.97
CA PHE A 105 -14.16 2.76 -16.24
C PHE A 105 -14.47 1.57 -17.15
N CYS A 106 -14.21 0.37 -16.62
CA CYS A 106 -14.55 -0.88 -17.27
C CYS A 106 -15.44 -1.70 -16.34
N GLU A 107 -16.58 -2.17 -16.84
CA GLU A 107 -17.46 -3.05 -16.09
C GLU A 107 -16.82 -4.44 -16.00
N PRO A 108 -16.60 -5.00 -14.79
CA PRO A 108 -16.11 -6.37 -14.66
C PRO A 108 -17.13 -7.36 -15.20
N SER A 109 -16.69 -8.24 -16.09
CA SER A 109 -17.53 -9.33 -16.60
C SER A 109 -17.52 -10.50 -15.61
N LEU A 110 -18.70 -11.05 -15.33
CA LEU A 110 -18.85 -12.36 -14.69
C LEU A 110 -18.71 -13.42 -15.78
N LEU A 111 -17.49 -13.87 -16.06
CA LEU A 111 -17.23 -15.02 -16.93
C LEU A 111 -17.21 -16.29 -16.09
#